data_385aed2f5730268a0f6cff918ceb6020
#
_entry.id   385aed2f5730268a0f6cff918ceb6020
#
_cell.length_a   1.000
_cell.length_b   1.000
_cell.length_c   1.000
_cell.angle_alpha   90.00
_cell.angle_beta   90.00
_cell.angle_gamma   90.00
#
_symmetry.space_group_name_H-M   'P 1'
#
loop_
_entity.id
_entity.type
_entity.pdbx_description
1 polymer ?
#
loop_
_entity_poly.entity_id
_entity_poly.type
_entity_poly.pdbx_seq_one_letter_code
_entity_poly.pdbx_strand_id
1 'polypeptide(L)'
;MSSSSHAAVPLTQDARVIALVGLAHAASHFGHLLLAVMFPVFMSEFGLSFSQLGLLTSVFFVVSGVGQACAGFVVDRFGARPLLFVALALFALASVSASLVTGYSGLVLTAAIAGLANATFHPVDFTILNQR
;
A
#
# COMPACT_ATOMS: atom_id res chain seq x y z
N MET A 1 -35.43 24.20 -10.95
CA MET A 1 -34.60 23.06 -10.59
C MET A 1 -33.74 22.76 -11.82
N SER A 2 -32.49 23.22 -11.83
CA SER A 2 -31.58 23.03 -12.96
C SER A 2 -30.93 21.65 -12.80
N SER A 3 -31.32 20.70 -13.65
CA SER A 3 -30.66 19.41 -13.77
C SER A 3 -29.29 19.65 -14.43
N SER A 4 -28.23 19.69 -13.63
CA SER A 4 -26.87 19.62 -14.14
C SER A 4 -26.69 18.25 -14.79
N SER A 5 -26.74 18.18 -16.11
CA SER A 5 -26.34 17.01 -16.89
C SER A 5 -24.84 16.81 -16.64
N HIS A 6 -24.48 15.85 -15.77
CA HIS A 6 -23.11 15.37 -15.72
C HIS A 6 -22.76 14.80 -17.09
N ALA A 7 -21.89 15.48 -17.82
CA ALA A 7 -21.39 14.96 -19.10
C ALA A 7 -20.70 13.61 -18.80
N ALA A 8 -21.14 12.56 -19.48
CA ALA A 8 -20.55 11.23 -19.32
C ALA A 8 -19.05 11.28 -19.67
N VAL A 9 -18.22 10.77 -18.80
CA VAL A 9 -16.76 10.68 -19.01
C VAL A 9 -16.51 9.75 -20.22
N PRO A 10 -15.62 10.10 -21.17
CA PRO A 10 -15.30 9.23 -22.30
C PRO A 10 -14.79 7.86 -21.82
N LEU A 11 -15.31 6.76 -22.40
CA LEU A 11 -14.95 5.39 -22.02
C LEU A 11 -13.43 5.12 -22.05
N THR A 12 -12.70 5.75 -22.99
CA THR A 12 -11.24 5.63 -23.08
C THR A 12 -10.52 6.27 -21.89
N GLN A 13 -11.04 7.38 -21.37
CA GLN A 13 -10.50 8.03 -20.16
C GLN A 13 -10.79 7.20 -18.93
N ASP A 14 -11.98 6.64 -18.83
CA ASP A 14 -12.36 5.74 -17.74
C ASP A 14 -11.49 4.48 -17.72
N ALA A 15 -11.36 3.81 -18.86
CA ALA A 15 -10.53 2.61 -18.98
C ALA A 15 -9.08 2.88 -18.60
N ARG A 16 -8.52 4.04 -18.98
CA ARG A 16 -7.14 4.42 -18.62
C ARG A 16 -6.96 4.58 -17.12
N VAL A 17 -7.89 5.25 -16.43
CA VAL A 17 -7.73 5.47 -14.99
C VAL A 17 -7.98 4.17 -14.22
N ILE A 18 -8.98 3.36 -14.61
CA ILE A 18 -9.20 2.04 -14.02
C ILE A 18 -7.94 1.18 -14.17
N ALA A 19 -7.32 1.17 -15.35
CA ALA A 19 -6.08 0.42 -15.58
C ALA A 19 -4.92 0.91 -14.71
N LEU A 20 -4.72 2.23 -14.57
CA LEU A 20 -3.65 2.80 -13.77
C LEU A 20 -3.86 2.56 -12.25
N VAL A 21 -5.08 2.72 -11.77
CA VAL A 21 -5.43 2.41 -10.36
C VAL A 21 -5.28 0.91 -10.12
N GLY A 22 -5.76 0.07 -11.03
CA GLY A 22 -5.61 -1.39 -10.96
C GLY A 22 -4.14 -1.83 -10.94
N LEU A 23 -3.27 -1.19 -11.74
CA LEU A 23 -1.84 -1.47 -11.72
C LEU A 23 -1.18 -1.06 -10.39
N ALA A 24 -1.52 0.11 -9.86
CA ALA A 24 -1.03 0.56 -8.55
C ALA A 24 -1.50 -0.37 -7.43
N HIS A 25 -2.76 -0.78 -7.46
CA HIS A 25 -3.34 -1.74 -6.52
C HIS A 25 -2.65 -3.12 -6.62
N ALA A 26 -2.42 -3.63 -7.81
CA ALA A 26 -1.69 -4.88 -8.03
C ALA A 26 -0.25 -4.79 -7.50
N ALA A 27 0.44 -3.66 -7.67
CA ALA A 27 1.77 -3.44 -7.12
C ALA A 27 1.75 -3.47 -5.58
N SER A 28 0.70 -2.92 -4.94
CA SER A 28 0.54 -3.00 -3.48
C SER A 28 0.39 -4.44 -3.00
N HIS A 29 -0.46 -5.24 -3.65
CA HIS A 29 -0.62 -6.67 -3.34
C HIS A 29 0.66 -7.47 -3.58
N PHE A 30 1.37 -7.20 -4.67
CA PHE A 30 2.67 -7.80 -4.92
C PHE A 30 3.66 -7.50 -3.78
N GLY A 31 3.72 -6.24 -3.34
CA GLY A 31 4.62 -5.81 -2.27
C GLY A 31 4.39 -6.55 -0.95
N HIS A 32 3.14 -6.77 -0.54
CA HIS A 32 2.89 -7.49 0.72
C HIS A 32 3.03 -9.02 0.58
N LEU A 33 2.73 -9.60 -0.58
CA LEU A 33 2.96 -11.02 -0.83
C LEU A 33 4.46 -11.35 -0.86
N LEU A 34 5.30 -10.42 -1.30
CA LEU A 34 6.75 -10.57 -1.33
C LEU A 34 7.31 -10.85 0.07
N LEU A 35 6.74 -10.26 1.12
CA LEU A 35 7.15 -10.52 2.50
C LEU A 35 7.08 -12.02 2.84
N ALA A 36 5.97 -12.69 2.51
CA ALA A 36 5.80 -14.12 2.79
C ALA A 36 6.71 -15.01 1.92
N VAL A 37 6.90 -14.64 0.66
CA VAL A 37 7.80 -15.36 -0.26
C VAL A 37 9.26 -15.30 0.21
N MET A 38 9.66 -14.23 0.91
CA MET A 38 11.01 -14.06 1.46
C MET A 38 11.26 -14.82 2.78
N PHE A 39 10.25 -15.47 3.37
CA PHE A 39 10.41 -16.19 4.64
C PHE A 39 11.55 -17.22 4.64
N PRO A 40 11.71 -18.10 3.63
CA PRO A 40 12.84 -19.03 3.60
C PRO A 40 14.20 -18.32 3.61
N VAL A 41 14.31 -17.18 2.93
CA VAL A 41 15.53 -16.37 2.91
C VAL A 41 15.79 -15.77 4.29
N PHE A 42 14.75 -15.20 4.94
CA PHE A 42 14.91 -14.62 6.28
C PHE A 42 15.28 -15.69 7.34
N MET A 43 14.77 -16.92 7.18
CA MET A 43 15.16 -18.02 8.05
C MET A 43 16.63 -18.41 7.84
N SER A 44 17.10 -18.48 6.60
CA SER A 44 18.48 -18.88 6.30
C SER A 44 19.50 -17.79 6.62
N GLU A 45 19.21 -16.55 6.27
CA GLU A 45 20.17 -15.43 6.41
C GLU A 45 20.21 -14.83 7.84
N PHE A 46 19.05 -14.73 8.50
CA PHE A 46 18.93 -14.11 9.81
C PHE A 46 18.63 -15.11 10.94
N GLY A 47 18.51 -16.40 10.63
CA GLY A 47 18.19 -17.43 11.63
C GLY A 47 16.81 -17.25 12.28
N LEU A 48 15.84 -16.68 11.57
CA LEU A 48 14.54 -16.33 12.16
C LEU A 48 13.67 -17.55 12.38
N SER A 49 12.96 -17.57 13.52
CA SER A 49 11.92 -18.54 13.82
C SER A 49 10.60 -18.21 13.13
N PHE A 50 9.71 -19.20 13.01
CA PHE A 50 8.34 -18.96 12.51
C PHE A 50 7.56 -17.92 13.31
N SER A 51 7.79 -17.86 14.63
CA SER A 51 7.16 -16.84 15.50
C SER A 51 7.61 -15.42 15.13
N GLN A 52 8.89 -15.24 14.81
CA GLN A 52 9.42 -13.95 14.38
C GLN A 52 8.90 -13.54 13.00
N LEU A 53 8.79 -14.49 12.07
CA LEU A 53 8.16 -14.27 10.76
C LEU A 53 6.68 -13.90 10.89
N GLY A 54 5.95 -14.61 11.75
CA GLY A 54 4.56 -14.29 12.08
C GLY A 54 4.41 -12.88 12.67
N LEU A 55 5.37 -12.45 13.53
CA LEU A 55 5.37 -11.11 14.09
C LEU A 55 5.62 -10.03 13.03
N LEU A 56 6.54 -10.27 12.07
CA LEU A 56 6.74 -9.34 10.93
C LEU A 56 5.45 -9.14 10.14
N THR A 57 4.75 -10.23 9.82
CA THR A 57 3.47 -10.18 9.14
C THR A 57 2.41 -9.45 9.95
N SER A 58 2.37 -9.70 11.26
CA SER A 58 1.45 -9.03 12.19
C SER A 58 1.71 -7.53 12.25
N VAL A 59 2.96 -7.10 12.33
CA VAL A 59 3.33 -5.68 12.29
C VAL A 59 2.85 -5.02 11.01
N PHE A 60 3.11 -5.65 9.86
CA PHE A 60 2.62 -5.14 8.57
C PHE A 60 1.10 -4.96 8.58
N PHE A 61 0.34 -5.99 8.94
CA PHE A 61 -1.13 -5.93 8.88
C PHE A 61 -1.75 -5.02 9.94
N VAL A 62 -1.18 -4.95 11.15
CA VAL A 62 -1.67 -4.03 12.20
C VAL A 62 -1.45 -2.58 11.77
N VAL A 63 -0.25 -2.24 11.31
CA VAL A 63 0.05 -0.87 10.83
C VAL A 63 -0.83 -0.52 9.63
N SER A 64 -0.99 -1.45 8.69
CA SER A 64 -1.85 -1.26 7.53
C SER A 64 -3.32 -1.07 7.93
N GLY A 65 -3.87 -1.93 8.79
CA GLY A 65 -5.26 -1.86 9.22
C GLY A 65 -5.59 -0.59 9.99
N VAL A 66 -4.75 -0.23 10.97
CA VAL A 66 -4.91 1.04 11.71
C VAL A 66 -4.76 2.24 10.78
N GLY A 67 -3.75 2.20 9.91
CA GLY A 67 -3.54 3.26 8.92
C GLY A 67 -4.72 3.42 7.96
N GLN A 68 -5.34 2.34 7.49
CA GLN A 68 -6.53 2.38 6.63
C GLN A 68 -7.71 3.07 7.32
N ALA A 69 -7.93 2.80 8.62
CA ALA A 69 -8.99 3.45 9.39
C ALA A 69 -8.81 4.99 9.45
N CYS A 70 -7.55 5.46 9.46
CA CYS A 70 -7.23 6.89 9.49
C CYS A 70 -7.11 7.50 8.08
N ALA A 71 -6.78 6.71 7.07
CA ALA A 71 -6.45 7.20 5.73
C ALA A 71 -7.64 7.90 5.04
N GLY A 72 -8.88 7.52 5.35
CA GLY A 72 -10.06 8.22 4.84
C GLY A 72 -10.04 9.71 5.16
N PHE A 73 -9.78 10.09 6.42
CA PHE A 73 -9.68 11.50 6.84
C PHE A 73 -8.55 12.25 6.12
N VAL A 74 -7.43 11.56 5.86
CA VAL A 74 -6.29 12.15 5.16
C VAL A 74 -6.61 12.35 3.67
N VAL A 75 -7.29 11.39 3.04
CA VAL A 75 -7.77 11.50 1.66
C VAL A 75 -8.74 12.66 1.50
N ASP A 76 -9.69 12.82 2.43
CA ASP A 76 -10.66 13.91 2.41
C ASP A 76 -9.99 15.29 2.52
N ARG A 77 -8.91 15.39 3.28
CA ARG A 77 -8.20 16.64 3.50
C ARG A 77 -7.21 16.99 2.38
N PHE A 78 -6.46 16.04 1.87
CA PHE A 78 -5.34 16.27 0.95
C PHE A 78 -5.61 15.78 -0.48
N GLY A 79 -6.68 15.03 -0.67
CA GLY A 79 -7.04 14.43 -1.95
C GLY A 79 -6.34 13.08 -2.20
N ALA A 80 -6.96 12.27 -3.06
CA ALA A 80 -6.51 10.90 -3.32
C ALA A 80 -5.21 10.83 -4.12
N ARG A 81 -5.03 11.71 -5.13
CA ARG A 81 -3.84 11.64 -6.01
C ARG A 81 -2.51 11.86 -5.29
N PRO A 82 -2.32 12.91 -4.45
CA PRO A 82 -1.08 13.06 -3.69
C PRO A 82 -0.79 11.87 -2.78
N LEU A 83 -1.84 11.32 -2.13
CA LEU A 83 -1.68 10.16 -1.26
C LEU A 83 -1.24 8.91 -2.00
N LEU A 84 -1.71 8.71 -3.24
CA LEU A 84 -1.24 7.59 -4.06
C LEU A 84 0.27 7.68 -4.32
N PHE A 85 0.79 8.87 -4.63
CA PHE A 85 2.24 9.06 -4.80
C PHE A 85 3.02 8.86 -3.51
N VAL A 86 2.48 9.30 -2.37
CA VAL A 86 3.08 9.06 -1.05
C VAL A 86 3.13 7.56 -0.76
N ALA A 87 2.06 6.82 -1.03
CA ALA A 87 2.03 5.37 -0.85
C ALA A 87 3.09 4.65 -1.69
N LEU A 88 3.20 5.01 -2.97
CA LEU A 88 4.22 4.45 -3.87
C LEU A 88 5.64 4.78 -3.41
N ALA A 89 5.88 6.01 -2.95
CA ALA A 89 7.17 6.42 -2.39
C ALA A 89 7.51 5.66 -1.10
N LEU A 90 6.53 5.41 -0.23
CA LEU A 90 6.71 4.60 0.97
C LEU A 90 7.01 3.13 0.64
N PHE A 91 6.38 2.54 -0.40
CA PHE A 91 6.74 1.20 -0.86
C PHE A 91 8.16 1.16 -1.43
N ALA A 92 8.56 2.15 -2.21
CA ALA A 92 9.94 2.26 -2.68
C ALA A 92 10.92 2.37 -1.51
N LEU A 93 10.59 3.20 -0.51
CA LEU A 93 11.40 3.33 0.71
C LEU A 93 11.48 2.00 1.49
N ALA A 94 10.36 1.28 1.63
CA ALA A 94 10.35 -0.04 2.25
C ALA A 94 11.26 -1.03 1.49
N SER A 95 11.22 -1.02 0.16
CA SER A 95 12.06 -1.88 -0.68
C SER A 95 13.55 -1.54 -0.52
N VAL A 96 13.90 -0.26 -0.51
CA VAL A 96 15.28 0.19 -0.26
C VAL A 96 15.71 -0.17 1.16
N SER A 97 14.86 0.07 2.18
CA SER A 97 15.20 -0.31 3.55
C SER A 97 15.41 -1.82 3.68
N ALA A 98 14.59 -2.64 3.01
CA ALA A 98 14.74 -4.10 3.01
C ALA A 98 16.11 -4.55 2.47
N SER A 99 16.65 -3.86 1.45
CA SER A 99 17.97 -4.18 0.88
C SER A 99 19.15 -3.83 1.79
N LEU A 100 18.93 -2.97 2.79
CA LEU A 100 19.95 -2.51 3.72
C LEU A 100 19.87 -3.17 5.11
N VAL A 101 18.92 -4.07 5.29
CA VAL A 101 18.67 -4.72 6.58
C VAL A 101 19.81 -5.67 6.92
N THR A 102 20.29 -5.56 8.15
CA THR A 102 21.34 -6.43 8.73
C THR A 102 20.83 -7.31 9.88
N GLY A 103 19.53 -7.26 10.20
CA GLY A 103 18.95 -8.05 11.28
C GLY A 103 17.46 -7.83 11.49
N TYR A 104 16.91 -8.54 12.47
CA TYR A 104 15.46 -8.61 12.70
C TYR A 104 14.77 -7.26 12.94
N SER A 105 15.40 -6.36 13.73
CA SER A 105 14.82 -5.03 14.00
C SER A 105 14.64 -4.19 12.73
N GLY A 106 15.58 -4.30 11.80
CA GLY A 106 15.46 -3.65 10.49
C GLY A 106 14.30 -4.23 9.65
N LEU A 107 14.09 -5.54 9.69
CA LEU A 107 12.94 -6.17 9.05
C LEU A 107 11.61 -5.71 9.65
N VAL A 108 11.54 -5.55 10.99
CA VAL A 108 10.36 -5.01 11.68
C VAL A 108 10.05 -3.58 11.22
N LEU A 109 11.07 -2.73 11.15
CA LEU A 109 10.91 -1.35 10.64
C LEU A 109 10.43 -1.36 9.17
N THR A 110 11.04 -2.19 8.33
CA THR A 110 10.65 -2.34 6.92
C THR A 110 9.18 -2.80 6.80
N ALA A 111 8.77 -3.78 7.59
CA ALA A 111 7.38 -4.26 7.62
C ALA A 111 6.40 -3.14 8.05
N ALA A 112 6.78 -2.32 9.03
CA ALA A 112 5.97 -1.17 9.46
C ALA A 112 5.84 -0.11 8.34
N ILE A 113 6.94 0.25 7.67
CA ILE A 113 6.92 1.20 6.55
C ILE A 113 6.05 0.65 5.40
N ALA A 114 6.21 -0.62 5.04
CA ALA A 114 5.40 -1.27 4.01
C ALA A 114 3.91 -1.32 4.39
N GLY A 115 3.60 -1.60 5.67
CA GLY A 115 2.24 -1.55 6.20
C GLY A 115 1.61 -0.16 6.10
N LEU A 116 2.38 0.89 6.42
CA LEU A 116 1.92 2.27 6.27
C LEU A 116 1.67 2.64 4.81
N ALA A 117 2.55 2.22 3.89
CA ALA A 117 2.35 2.36 2.46
C ALA A 117 1.04 1.70 2.01
N ASN A 118 0.81 0.44 2.43
CA ASN A 118 -0.39 -0.33 2.08
C ASN A 118 -1.68 0.30 2.63
N ALA A 119 -1.61 1.00 3.75
CA ALA A 119 -2.76 1.59 4.44
C ALA A 119 -3.54 2.59 3.57
N THR A 120 -2.91 3.25 2.62
CA THR A 120 -3.51 4.33 1.83
C THR A 120 -4.19 3.84 0.56
N PHE A 121 -3.85 2.66 0.04
CA PHE A 121 -4.33 2.21 -1.28
C PHE A 121 -5.86 2.06 -1.34
N HIS A 122 -6.48 1.33 -0.42
CA HIS A 122 -7.91 1.11 -0.47
C HIS A 122 -8.74 2.40 -0.41
N PRO A 123 -8.53 3.33 0.54
CA PRO A 123 -9.26 4.60 0.57
C PRO A 123 -9.00 5.47 -0.67
N VAL A 124 -7.77 5.49 -1.17
CA VAL A 124 -7.38 6.26 -2.35
C VAL A 124 -8.07 5.71 -3.61
N ASP A 125 -8.00 4.40 -3.82
CA ASP A 125 -8.59 3.73 -4.98
C ASP A 125 -10.10 3.94 -5.02
N PHE A 126 -10.80 3.75 -3.89
CA PHE A 126 -12.22 4.04 -3.76
C PHE A 126 -12.55 5.48 -4.11
N THR A 127 -11.79 6.43 -3.59
CA THR A 127 -12.02 7.86 -3.84
C THR A 127 -11.81 8.20 -5.32
N ILE A 128 -10.74 7.71 -5.94
CA ILE A 128 -10.46 7.98 -7.37
C ILE A 128 -11.55 7.36 -8.26
N LEU A 129 -12.03 6.18 -7.94
CA LEU A 129 -13.04 5.48 -8.75
C LEU A 129 -14.45 6.05 -8.54
N ASN A 130 -14.79 6.56 -7.36
CA ASN A 130 -16.11 7.11 -7.05
C ASN A 130 -16.30 8.59 -7.46
N GLN A 131 -15.24 9.32 -7.73
CA GLN A 131 -15.31 10.73 -8.16
C GLN A 131 -15.50 10.92 -9.68
N ARG A 132 -16.02 9.90 -10.38
CA ARG A 132 -16.20 9.88 -11.85
C ARG A 132 -17.62 10.02 -12.28
#